data_adb456070ecb04b9f90a9b3d9eeae875
#
_entry.id   adb456070ecb04b9f90a9b3d9eeae875
#
_cell.length_a   1.000
_cell.length_b   1.000
_cell.length_c   1.000
_cell.angle_alpha   90.00
_cell.angle_beta   90.00
_cell.angle_gamma   90.00
#
_symmetry.space_group_name_H-M   'P 1'
#
loop_
_entity.id
_entity.type
_entity.pdbx_description
1 polymer ?
#
loop_
_entity_poly.entity_id
_entity_poly.type
_entity_poly.pdbx_seq_one_letter_code
_entity_poly.pdbx_strand_id
1 'polypeptide(L)'
;MKITRDWNFGSTFAVLFIAFVPLTAVAEAKQHFFPLMKELVADRPGLPPPYGISMVGNWGDTDWEFTSATVGINDASVPAEFAVGSDANISIATIGAKADIWVLPFLNAFFVVGEAQADNQLLFHGAPLKFIPPGIGQPAEVVRGDVVVDFDMEGTFYTFGGVLTGGYKKFFATVDFSATRTNFGHKDAVTSDQSATYSVAPRVGYVVGLSQVWLGGRYFDYSTQFVGTIPIPTGHQFTFDVNLKTVTWNFTAGMRTVLKEHWEVMLEAGVGARHMITGSVGYRW
;
A
#
# COMPACT_ATOMS: atom_id res chain seq x y z
N MET A 1 3.12 12.77 -25.72
CA MET A 1 3.88 13.91 -25.16
C MET A 1 4.36 13.44 -23.80
N LYS A 2 5.63 13.04 -23.68
CA LYS A 2 6.18 12.51 -22.44
C LYS A 2 6.53 13.70 -21.55
N ILE A 3 5.78 13.92 -20.49
CA ILE A 3 6.15 14.88 -19.45
C ILE A 3 7.01 14.12 -18.44
N THR A 4 8.33 14.19 -18.62
CA THR A 4 9.26 13.73 -17.60
C THR A 4 9.22 14.75 -16.45
N ARG A 5 8.59 14.38 -15.37
CA ARG A 5 8.65 15.15 -14.12
C ARG A 5 9.76 14.58 -13.25
N ASP A 6 10.75 15.41 -12.95
CA ASP A 6 11.82 15.08 -12.02
C ASP A 6 11.23 14.89 -10.61
N TRP A 7 11.34 13.69 -10.10
CA TRP A 7 10.92 13.30 -8.77
C TRP A 7 11.79 13.97 -7.71
N ASN A 8 11.23 14.97 -7.02
CA ASN A 8 11.87 15.56 -5.84
C ASN A 8 11.47 14.79 -4.57
N PHE A 9 11.79 13.51 -4.49
CA PHE A 9 11.63 12.71 -3.26
C PHE A 9 12.42 13.28 -2.07
N GLY A 10 13.41 14.10 -2.33
CA GLY A 10 14.27 14.68 -1.29
C GLY A 10 13.60 15.70 -0.38
N SER A 11 12.52 16.36 -0.79
CA SER A 11 11.93 17.46 -0.02
C SER A 11 10.82 17.01 0.93
N THR A 12 10.07 15.97 0.60
CA THR A 12 8.96 15.48 1.47
C THR A 12 9.47 14.56 2.59
N PHE A 13 10.54 13.79 2.35
CA PHE A 13 11.17 12.97 3.40
C PHE A 13 11.99 13.77 4.42
N ALA A 14 12.47 14.97 4.06
CA ALA A 14 13.32 15.78 4.94
C ALA A 14 12.55 16.55 6.04
N VAL A 15 11.26 16.80 5.88
CA VAL A 15 10.50 17.66 6.79
C VAL A 15 9.94 16.93 8.01
N LEU A 16 9.76 15.60 7.95
CA LEU A 16 9.15 14.84 9.06
C LEU A 16 10.12 14.32 10.12
N PHE A 17 11.44 14.50 9.95
CA PHE A 17 12.44 14.04 10.92
C PHE A 17 12.66 14.96 12.14
N ILE A 18 12.02 16.15 12.20
CA ILE A 18 12.37 17.20 13.18
C ILE A 18 11.41 17.28 14.39
N ALA A 19 10.33 16.54 14.44
CA ALA A 19 9.34 16.66 15.51
C ALA A 19 9.32 15.51 16.54
N PHE A 20 10.39 14.72 16.67
CA PHE A 20 10.53 13.82 17.81
C PHE A 20 11.17 14.55 19.00
N VAL A 21 10.36 15.32 19.72
CA VAL A 21 10.72 15.75 21.08
C VAL A 21 10.80 14.47 21.93
N PRO A 22 11.94 14.20 22.60
CA PRO A 22 12.00 13.07 23.52
C PRO A 22 11.04 13.38 24.68
N LEU A 23 9.87 12.77 24.68
CA LEU A 23 9.12 12.59 25.93
C LEU A 23 9.98 11.68 26.81
N THR A 24 10.82 12.29 27.64
CA THR A 24 11.43 11.61 28.76
C THR A 24 10.33 11.31 29.78
N ALA A 25 9.50 10.33 29.47
CA ALA A 25 8.63 9.71 30.46
C ALA A 25 9.57 8.95 31.41
N VAL A 26 9.68 9.45 32.62
CA VAL A 26 10.29 8.74 33.75
C VAL A 26 9.53 7.42 33.88
N ALA A 27 10.14 6.36 33.41
CA ALA A 27 9.62 5.01 33.55
C ALA A 27 9.91 4.55 34.98
N GLU A 28 9.10 4.98 35.93
CA GLU A 28 8.89 4.17 37.14
C GLU A 28 8.35 2.81 36.64
N ALA A 29 8.89 1.73 37.20
CA ALA A 29 8.50 0.35 36.91
C ALA A 29 7.04 0.12 37.33
N LYS A 30 6.10 0.71 36.62
CA LYS A 30 4.68 0.40 36.74
C LYS A 30 4.48 -0.98 36.18
N GLN A 31 3.84 -1.86 36.93
CA GLN A 31 3.37 -3.15 36.45
C GLN A 31 2.45 -2.89 35.28
N HIS A 32 2.94 -3.11 34.05
CA HIS A 32 2.13 -2.99 32.85
C HIS A 32 1.02 -4.04 32.90
N PHE A 33 -0.20 -3.64 32.62
CA PHE A 33 -1.34 -4.55 32.54
C PHE A 33 -1.15 -5.53 31.35
N PHE A 34 -0.57 -5.07 30.27
CA PHE A 34 -0.24 -5.87 29.08
C PHE A 34 1.23 -6.33 29.08
N PRO A 35 1.54 -7.46 28.39
CA PRO A 35 0.61 -8.37 27.75
C PRO A 35 -0.19 -9.18 28.77
N LEU A 36 -1.43 -9.51 28.43
CA LEU A 36 -2.21 -10.48 29.21
C LEU A 36 -1.52 -11.85 29.15
N MET A 37 -1.73 -12.67 30.18
CA MET A 37 -1.15 -14.03 30.25
C MET A 37 0.40 -14.07 30.18
N LYS A 38 1.06 -13.02 30.64
CA LYS A 38 2.54 -12.93 30.67
C LYS A 38 3.20 -14.07 31.45
N GLU A 39 2.46 -14.68 32.38
CA GLU A 39 2.91 -15.83 33.17
C GLU A 39 3.24 -17.05 32.29
N LEU A 40 2.61 -17.19 31.13
CA LEU A 40 2.89 -18.29 30.19
C LEU A 40 4.30 -18.24 29.60
N VAL A 41 4.98 -17.12 29.73
CA VAL A 41 6.32 -16.86 29.18
C VAL A 41 7.26 -16.24 30.19
N ALA A 42 6.91 -16.31 31.50
CA ALA A 42 7.68 -15.73 32.60
C ALA A 42 9.14 -16.22 32.63
N ASP A 43 9.40 -17.45 32.20
CA ASP A 43 10.73 -18.05 32.14
C ASP A 43 11.51 -17.67 30.86
N ARG A 44 10.94 -16.84 29.97
CA ARG A 44 11.63 -16.41 28.74
C ARG A 44 12.09 -14.97 28.89
N PRO A 45 13.39 -14.71 29.03
CA PRO A 45 13.91 -13.35 29.03
C PRO A 45 13.68 -12.73 27.63
N GLY A 46 13.17 -11.49 27.59
CA GLY A 46 13.16 -10.68 26.38
C GLY A 46 11.81 -10.48 25.69
N LEU A 47 10.70 -10.48 26.43
CA LEU A 47 9.47 -9.89 25.90
C LEU A 47 9.72 -8.39 25.63
N PRO A 48 9.37 -7.89 24.43
CA PRO A 48 9.48 -6.47 24.15
C PRO A 48 8.51 -5.69 25.05
N PRO A 49 8.80 -4.41 25.36
CA PRO A 49 7.85 -3.54 26.01
C PRO A 49 6.49 -3.56 25.29
N PRO A 50 5.38 -3.53 26.06
CA PRO A 50 4.07 -3.85 25.49
C PRO A 50 3.50 -2.80 24.54
N TYR A 51 3.88 -1.56 24.69
CA TYR A 51 3.35 -0.46 23.88
C TYR A 51 4.40 0.04 22.91
N GLY A 52 3.99 0.36 21.69
CA GLY A 52 4.86 0.91 20.66
C GLY A 52 4.20 2.03 19.86
N ILE A 53 5.02 2.99 19.46
CA ILE A 53 4.67 3.98 18.47
C ILE A 53 5.79 4.03 17.42
N SER A 54 5.44 4.10 16.14
CA SER A 54 6.44 4.17 15.08
C SER A 54 5.95 4.98 13.88
N MET A 55 6.91 5.54 13.15
CA MET A 55 6.69 5.99 11.78
C MET A 55 6.96 4.81 10.85
N VAL A 56 6.07 4.59 9.89
CA VAL A 56 6.21 3.56 8.88
C VAL A 56 6.07 4.18 7.50
N GLY A 57 6.96 3.80 6.59
CA GLY A 57 6.90 4.15 5.19
C GLY A 57 6.90 2.89 4.33
N ASN A 58 6.16 2.92 3.25
CA ASN A 58 6.15 1.86 2.26
C ASN A 58 6.13 2.47 0.86
N TRP A 59 6.88 1.87 -0.04
CA TRP A 59 6.83 2.14 -1.46
C TRP A 59 6.72 0.83 -2.22
N GLY A 60 5.96 0.82 -3.33
CA GLY A 60 5.87 -0.34 -4.19
C GLY A 60 5.16 -0.04 -5.49
N ASP A 61 5.53 -0.77 -6.53
CA ASP A 61 4.94 -0.75 -7.85
C ASP A 61 4.34 -2.11 -8.20
N THR A 62 3.24 -2.09 -8.94
CA THR A 62 2.48 -3.30 -9.25
C THR A 62 1.74 -3.12 -10.56
N ASP A 63 1.75 -4.17 -11.38
CA ASP A 63 0.86 -4.29 -12.53
C ASP A 63 -0.51 -4.80 -12.05
N TRP A 64 -1.57 -4.25 -12.62
CA TRP A 64 -2.95 -4.50 -12.24
C TRP A 64 -3.77 -5.00 -13.40
N GLU A 65 -4.73 -5.84 -13.08
CA GLU A 65 -5.67 -6.38 -14.05
C GLU A 65 -7.00 -5.60 -14.02
N PHE A 66 -7.52 -5.28 -15.19
CA PHE A 66 -8.86 -4.75 -15.35
C PHE A 66 -9.87 -5.88 -15.12
N THR A 67 -10.72 -5.74 -14.12
CA THR A 67 -11.82 -6.68 -13.86
C THR A 67 -13.10 -6.27 -14.57
N SER A 68 -13.31 -4.97 -14.73
CA SER A 68 -14.35 -4.40 -15.58
C SER A 68 -13.96 -2.99 -15.99
N ALA A 69 -14.40 -2.57 -17.17
CA ALA A 69 -14.23 -1.21 -17.63
C ALA A 69 -15.43 -0.79 -18.47
N THR A 70 -15.86 0.46 -18.29
CA THR A 70 -16.77 1.17 -19.15
C THR A 70 -16.08 2.42 -19.63
N VAL A 71 -16.10 2.67 -20.92
CA VAL A 71 -15.52 3.88 -21.47
C VAL A 71 -16.52 4.58 -22.38
N GLY A 72 -16.33 5.87 -22.59
CA GLY A 72 -17.20 6.67 -23.42
C GLY A 72 -16.47 7.80 -24.13
N ILE A 73 -17.13 8.34 -25.15
CA ILE A 73 -16.73 9.60 -25.77
C ILE A 73 -17.88 10.57 -25.56
N ASN A 74 -17.59 11.71 -24.95
CA ASN A 74 -18.60 12.66 -24.49
C ASN A 74 -19.64 11.94 -23.58
N ASP A 75 -20.93 11.96 -23.94
CA ASP A 75 -22.02 11.34 -23.15
C ASP A 75 -22.37 9.91 -23.63
N ALA A 76 -21.70 9.39 -24.65
CA ALA A 76 -21.95 8.05 -25.17
C ALA A 76 -21.03 7.04 -24.52
N SER A 77 -21.55 6.21 -23.60
CA SER A 77 -20.81 5.12 -22.96
C SER A 77 -20.93 3.82 -23.75
N VAL A 78 -19.83 3.09 -23.84
CA VAL A 78 -19.76 1.77 -24.47
C VAL A 78 -19.14 0.79 -23.49
N PRO A 79 -19.78 -0.37 -23.21
CA PRO A 79 -19.14 -1.41 -22.40
C PRO A 79 -17.79 -1.78 -23.03
N ALA A 80 -16.78 -1.87 -22.21
CA ALA A 80 -15.41 -2.05 -22.67
C ALA A 80 -15.04 -3.54 -22.78
N GLU A 81 -15.69 -4.28 -23.67
CA GLU A 81 -15.20 -5.62 -24.05
C GLU A 81 -13.76 -5.56 -24.66
N PHE A 82 -13.33 -4.38 -25.10
CA PHE A 82 -11.99 -4.12 -25.63
C PHE A 82 -10.94 -3.87 -24.53
N ALA A 83 -11.32 -3.67 -23.28
CA ALA A 83 -10.38 -3.53 -22.17
C ALA A 83 -9.65 -4.85 -21.83
N VAL A 84 -10.05 -5.95 -22.45
CA VAL A 84 -9.33 -7.22 -22.36
C VAL A 84 -7.95 -7.05 -23.01
N GLY A 85 -6.88 -7.12 -22.18
CA GLY A 85 -5.50 -6.85 -22.58
C GLY A 85 -5.05 -5.39 -22.36
N SER A 86 -5.89 -4.57 -21.72
CA SER A 86 -5.46 -3.27 -21.19
C SER A 86 -4.64 -3.47 -19.92
N ASP A 87 -3.60 -2.66 -19.75
CA ASP A 87 -2.66 -2.75 -18.64
C ASP A 87 -2.80 -1.54 -17.73
N ALA A 88 -2.60 -1.74 -16.43
CA ALA A 88 -2.49 -0.68 -15.46
C ALA A 88 -1.22 -0.87 -14.62
N ASN A 89 -0.39 0.15 -14.58
CA ASN A 89 0.75 0.20 -13.68
C ASN A 89 0.49 1.24 -12.59
N ILE A 90 0.63 0.84 -11.34
CA ILE A 90 0.38 1.70 -10.19
C ILE A 90 1.57 1.65 -9.24
N SER A 91 2.17 2.81 -9.01
CA SER A 91 3.22 3.01 -8.01
C SER A 91 2.61 3.72 -6.80
N ILE A 92 2.72 3.13 -5.63
CA ILE A 92 2.15 3.67 -4.38
C ILE A 92 3.25 3.91 -3.37
N ALA A 93 3.30 5.13 -2.83
CA ALA A 93 4.10 5.50 -1.67
C ALA A 93 3.19 5.85 -0.49
N THR A 94 3.52 5.36 0.69
CA THR A 94 2.77 5.68 1.92
C THR A 94 3.71 6.06 3.04
N ILE A 95 3.25 6.98 3.90
CA ILE A 95 3.90 7.32 5.17
C ILE A 95 2.84 7.46 6.25
N GLY A 96 3.08 6.90 7.43
CA GLY A 96 2.07 6.94 8.50
C GLY A 96 2.64 6.73 9.89
N ALA A 97 1.82 7.08 10.86
CA ALA A 97 2.04 6.81 12.27
C ALA A 97 1.36 5.49 12.65
N LYS A 98 2.11 4.59 13.26
CA LYS A 98 1.65 3.31 13.78
C LYS A 98 1.64 3.35 15.30
N ALA A 99 0.56 2.90 15.92
CA ALA A 99 0.50 2.54 17.32
C ALA A 99 0.27 1.02 17.43
N ASP A 100 0.97 0.37 18.36
CA ASP A 100 0.81 -1.06 18.55
C ASP A 100 0.89 -1.48 20.03
N ILE A 101 0.27 -2.62 20.31
CA ILE A 101 0.22 -3.19 21.64
C ILE A 101 0.37 -4.72 21.60
N TRP A 102 1.21 -5.27 22.47
CA TRP A 102 1.21 -6.70 22.72
C TRP A 102 0.04 -7.07 23.63
N VAL A 103 -1.05 -7.56 23.03
CA VAL A 103 -2.26 -7.99 23.75
C VAL A 103 -1.98 -9.29 24.49
N LEU A 104 -1.31 -10.22 23.84
CA LEU A 104 -0.83 -11.51 24.39
C LEU A 104 0.67 -11.63 24.11
N PRO A 105 1.42 -12.47 24.81
CA PRO A 105 2.85 -12.65 24.55
C PRO A 105 3.21 -13.08 23.13
N PHE A 106 2.22 -13.58 22.40
CA PHE A 106 2.36 -14.06 21.01
C PHE A 106 1.48 -13.28 20.02
N LEU A 107 0.72 -12.29 20.47
CA LEU A 107 -0.17 -11.48 19.64
C LEU A 107 0.05 -9.99 19.87
N ASN A 108 0.57 -9.32 18.86
CA ASN A 108 0.61 -7.86 18.76
C ASN A 108 -0.56 -7.38 17.90
N ALA A 109 -1.27 -6.35 18.34
CA ALA A 109 -2.28 -5.66 17.54
C ALA A 109 -1.78 -4.26 17.20
N PHE A 110 -2.13 -3.76 16.01
CA PHE A 110 -1.67 -2.44 15.58
C PHE A 110 -2.72 -1.69 14.77
N PHE A 111 -2.57 -0.37 14.79
CA PHE A 111 -3.29 0.57 13.95
C PHE A 111 -2.29 1.52 13.30
N VAL A 112 -2.52 1.84 12.01
CA VAL A 112 -1.73 2.83 11.27
C VAL A 112 -2.68 3.85 10.65
N VAL A 113 -2.29 5.11 10.68
CA VAL A 113 -2.94 6.18 9.94
C VAL A 113 -1.87 7.01 9.24
N GLY A 114 -2.15 7.42 8.01
CA GLY A 114 -1.16 8.19 7.25
C GLY A 114 -1.66 8.65 5.90
N GLU A 115 -0.72 9.10 5.09
CA GLU A 115 -0.93 9.61 3.75
C GLU A 115 -0.40 8.62 2.72
N ALA A 116 -1.12 8.52 1.61
CA ALA A 116 -0.78 7.71 0.45
C ALA A 116 -0.70 8.61 -0.79
N GLN A 117 0.30 8.37 -1.61
CA GLN A 117 0.43 8.95 -2.95
C GLN A 117 0.50 7.80 -3.94
N ALA A 118 -0.26 7.91 -5.02
CA ALA A 118 -0.29 6.92 -6.08
C ALA A 118 -0.10 7.60 -7.43
N ASP A 119 0.86 7.08 -8.20
CA ASP A 119 1.05 7.44 -9.61
C ASP A 119 0.46 6.31 -10.43
N ASN A 120 -0.49 6.64 -11.27
CA ASN A 120 -1.27 5.68 -12.01
C ASN A 120 -1.07 5.90 -13.50
N GLN A 121 -0.81 4.82 -14.21
CA GLN A 121 -0.81 4.77 -15.65
C GLN A 121 -1.79 3.70 -16.13
N LEU A 122 -2.84 4.11 -16.83
CA LEU A 122 -3.81 3.20 -17.42
C LEU A 122 -3.62 3.21 -18.94
N LEU A 123 -3.45 2.05 -19.54
CA LEU A 123 -3.35 1.86 -20.98
C LEU A 123 -4.60 1.15 -21.50
N PHE A 124 -5.41 1.86 -22.26
CA PHE A 124 -6.60 1.34 -22.90
C PHE A 124 -6.31 0.99 -24.36
N HIS A 125 -6.20 -0.29 -24.69
CA HIS A 125 -6.04 -0.75 -26.06
C HIS A 125 -7.36 -0.71 -26.84
N GLY A 126 -7.34 -0.16 -28.04
CA GLY A 126 -8.50 -0.10 -28.93
C GLY A 126 -9.65 0.76 -28.40
N ALA A 127 -9.35 1.75 -27.54
CA ALA A 127 -10.34 2.69 -27.03
C ALA A 127 -11.04 3.47 -28.17
N PRO A 128 -12.33 3.82 -28.03
CA PRO A 128 -12.99 4.66 -28.99
C PRO A 128 -12.41 6.07 -28.94
N LEU A 129 -11.92 6.58 -30.07
CA LEU A 129 -11.35 7.93 -30.19
C LEU A 129 -12.31 8.92 -30.82
N LYS A 130 -13.18 8.41 -31.71
CA LYS A 130 -14.14 9.23 -32.45
C LYS A 130 -15.31 8.37 -32.90
N PHE A 131 -16.50 8.93 -32.73
CA PHE A 131 -17.72 8.37 -33.29
C PHE A 131 -18.10 9.14 -34.57
N ILE A 132 -18.22 8.43 -35.68
CA ILE A 132 -18.70 9.00 -36.93
C ILE A 132 -20.17 8.54 -37.09
N PRO A 133 -21.14 9.47 -37.00
CA PRO A 133 -22.56 9.09 -37.12
C PRO A 133 -22.83 8.50 -38.52
N PRO A 134 -23.84 7.63 -38.64
CA PRO A 134 -24.18 7.02 -39.89
C PRO A 134 -24.56 8.08 -40.94
N GLY A 135 -23.93 8.03 -42.10
CA GLY A 135 -24.30 8.84 -43.24
C GLY A 135 -25.37 8.14 -44.10
N ILE A 136 -25.89 8.82 -45.12
CA ILE A 136 -26.85 8.21 -46.08
C ILE A 136 -26.17 7.03 -46.76
N GLY A 137 -26.59 5.81 -46.41
CA GLY A 137 -26.04 4.58 -46.97
C GLY A 137 -24.71 4.10 -46.37
N GLN A 138 -24.22 4.73 -45.30
CA GLN A 138 -23.03 4.30 -44.60
C GLN A 138 -23.38 3.96 -43.13
N PRO A 139 -22.85 2.85 -42.59
CA PRO A 139 -23.01 2.53 -41.17
C PRO A 139 -22.25 3.51 -40.28
N ALA A 140 -22.64 3.59 -39.01
CA ALA A 140 -21.84 4.29 -37.99
C ALA A 140 -20.45 3.67 -37.87
N GLU A 141 -19.43 4.49 -37.78
CA GLU A 141 -18.05 4.06 -37.66
C GLU A 141 -17.46 4.56 -36.30
N VAL A 142 -16.76 3.69 -35.61
CA VAL A 142 -15.99 4.03 -34.39
C VAL A 142 -14.51 3.92 -34.73
N VAL A 143 -13.84 5.05 -34.77
CA VAL A 143 -12.38 5.08 -34.86
C VAL A 143 -11.80 4.68 -33.52
N ARG A 144 -10.95 3.66 -33.52
CA ARG A 144 -10.33 3.11 -32.30
C ARG A 144 -8.83 3.37 -32.27
N GLY A 145 -8.26 3.44 -31.08
CA GLY A 145 -6.81 3.60 -30.91
C GLY A 145 -6.44 3.41 -29.44
N ASP A 146 -5.17 3.47 -29.16
CA ASP A 146 -4.68 3.34 -27.78
C ASP A 146 -4.75 4.69 -27.05
N VAL A 147 -5.27 4.66 -25.83
CA VAL A 147 -5.34 5.81 -24.93
C VAL A 147 -4.55 5.51 -23.69
N VAL A 148 -3.57 6.37 -23.39
CA VAL A 148 -2.81 6.34 -22.15
C VAL A 148 -3.35 7.45 -21.25
N VAL A 149 -3.70 7.08 -20.03
CA VAL A 149 -4.19 7.99 -18.99
C VAL A 149 -3.20 7.96 -17.83
N ASP A 150 -2.46 9.04 -17.66
CA ASP A 150 -1.53 9.24 -16.54
C ASP A 150 -2.17 10.21 -15.55
N PHE A 151 -2.27 9.83 -14.28
CA PHE A 151 -2.80 10.68 -13.22
C PHE A 151 -2.23 10.33 -11.86
N ASP A 152 -2.08 11.35 -11.02
CA ASP A 152 -1.62 11.21 -9.65
C ASP A 152 -2.81 11.29 -8.70
N MET A 153 -2.75 10.56 -7.59
CA MET A 153 -3.74 10.63 -6.53
C MET A 153 -3.05 10.76 -5.17
N GLU A 154 -3.67 11.51 -4.30
CA GLU A 154 -3.26 11.65 -2.90
C GLU A 154 -4.43 11.32 -2.00
N GLY A 155 -4.16 10.70 -0.87
CA GLY A 155 -5.22 10.29 0.03
C GLY A 155 -4.75 9.91 1.40
N THR A 156 -5.70 9.64 2.27
CA THR A 156 -5.44 9.18 3.63
C THR A 156 -5.74 7.69 3.71
N PHE A 157 -4.89 6.94 4.40
CA PHE A 157 -5.13 5.53 4.65
C PHE A 157 -5.23 5.21 6.14
N TYR A 158 -5.98 4.14 6.42
CA TYR A 158 -6.13 3.55 7.75
C TYR A 158 -5.89 2.05 7.64
N THR A 159 -5.02 1.52 8.50
CA THR A 159 -4.73 0.08 8.56
C THR A 159 -4.98 -0.46 9.95
N PHE A 160 -5.70 -1.57 10.04
CA PHE A 160 -5.78 -2.40 11.23
C PHE A 160 -5.12 -3.74 10.97
N GLY A 161 -4.41 -4.24 11.94
CA GLY A 161 -3.77 -5.53 11.78
C GLY A 161 -3.26 -6.12 13.08
N GLY A 162 -2.64 -7.28 12.93
CA GLY A 162 -2.00 -7.99 14.02
C GLY A 162 -0.85 -8.83 13.54
N VAL A 163 0.01 -9.20 14.49
CA VAL A 163 1.13 -10.10 14.27
C VAL A 163 1.05 -11.23 15.27
N LEU A 164 0.87 -12.45 14.78
CA LEU A 164 1.08 -13.66 15.56
C LEU A 164 2.55 -14.02 15.50
N THR A 165 3.15 -14.33 16.63
CA THR A 165 4.55 -14.70 16.70
C THR A 165 4.77 -15.90 17.62
N GLY A 166 5.70 -16.73 17.24
CA GLY A 166 6.19 -17.84 18.05
C GLY A 166 7.66 -18.08 17.81
N GLY A 167 8.35 -18.67 18.78
CA GLY A 167 9.78 -18.89 18.62
C GLY A 167 10.29 -20.08 19.42
N TYR A 168 11.39 -20.65 18.96
CA TYR A 168 12.13 -21.68 19.65
C TYR A 168 13.64 -21.40 19.56
N LYS A 169 14.29 -21.21 20.69
CA LYS A 169 15.70 -20.78 20.78
C LYS A 169 15.89 -19.44 20.03
N LYS A 170 16.73 -19.46 18.98
CA LYS A 170 17.00 -18.30 18.12
C LYS A 170 16.10 -18.21 16.87
N PHE A 171 15.29 -19.23 16.62
CA PHE A 171 14.37 -19.24 15.48
C PHE A 171 13.03 -18.64 15.88
N PHE A 172 12.38 -17.94 14.98
CA PHE A 172 11.02 -17.45 15.15
C PHE A 172 10.22 -17.62 13.86
N ALA A 173 8.91 -17.66 14.02
CA ALA A 173 7.96 -17.55 12.95
C ALA A 173 6.92 -16.49 13.30
N THR A 174 6.49 -15.73 12.30
CA THR A 174 5.42 -14.73 12.47
C THR A 174 4.44 -14.84 11.32
N VAL A 175 3.21 -14.44 11.59
CA VAL A 175 2.20 -14.17 10.57
C VAL A 175 1.64 -12.78 10.85
N ASP A 176 1.93 -11.85 9.96
CA ASP A 176 1.33 -10.52 9.94
C ASP A 176 0.05 -10.58 9.10
N PHE A 177 -1.02 -9.97 9.57
CA PHE A 177 -2.27 -9.83 8.83
C PHE A 177 -2.80 -8.42 9.00
N SER A 178 -3.28 -7.82 7.91
CA SER A 178 -3.80 -6.45 7.95
C SER A 178 -4.90 -6.22 6.93
N ALA A 179 -5.74 -5.24 7.26
CA ALA A 179 -6.74 -4.66 6.38
C ALA A 179 -6.52 -3.15 6.32
N THR A 180 -6.39 -2.62 5.12
CA THR A 180 -6.17 -1.20 4.85
C THR A 180 -7.33 -0.65 4.03
N ARG A 181 -7.76 0.55 4.36
CA ARG A 181 -8.62 1.37 3.52
C ARG A 181 -7.89 2.65 3.17
N THR A 182 -7.94 3.02 1.90
CA THR A 182 -7.37 4.28 1.40
C THR A 182 -8.49 5.09 0.76
N ASN A 183 -8.61 6.34 1.18
CA ASN A 183 -9.54 7.31 0.62
C ASN A 183 -8.72 8.28 -0.21
N PHE A 184 -8.69 8.10 -1.52
CA PHE A 184 -8.05 9.03 -2.42
C PHE A 184 -8.96 10.23 -2.69
N GLY A 185 -8.37 11.44 -2.70
CA GLY A 185 -9.07 12.66 -3.05
C GLY A 185 -9.28 12.80 -4.57
N HIS A 186 -10.10 13.77 -4.95
CA HIS A 186 -10.26 14.18 -6.34
C HIS A 186 -9.04 14.95 -6.80
N LYS A 187 -8.43 14.50 -7.90
CA LYS A 187 -7.39 15.24 -8.60
C LYS A 187 -7.58 15.06 -10.09
N ASP A 188 -7.47 16.15 -10.86
CA ASP A 188 -7.49 16.16 -12.32
C ASP A 188 -8.69 15.45 -12.99
N ALA A 189 -9.90 15.63 -12.45
CA ALA A 189 -11.15 15.02 -12.95
C ALA A 189 -11.23 13.47 -12.85
N VAL A 190 -10.35 12.85 -12.08
CA VAL A 190 -10.40 11.43 -11.73
C VAL A 190 -10.77 11.27 -10.26
N THR A 191 -11.67 10.36 -9.98
CA THR A 191 -12.08 9.99 -8.62
C THR A 191 -11.81 8.52 -8.39
N SER A 192 -11.44 8.18 -7.17
CA SER A 192 -11.42 6.79 -6.72
C SER A 192 -12.41 6.62 -5.59
N ASP A 193 -13.25 5.61 -5.67
CA ASP A 193 -13.95 5.11 -4.51
C ASP A 193 -12.96 4.45 -3.55
N GLN A 194 -13.44 4.08 -2.36
CA GLN A 194 -12.60 3.50 -1.32
C GLN A 194 -11.79 2.30 -1.82
N SER A 195 -10.48 2.43 -1.82
CA SER A 195 -9.59 1.31 -2.09
C SER A 195 -9.44 0.44 -0.84
N ALA A 196 -9.57 -0.87 -1.00
CA ALA A 196 -9.41 -1.85 0.07
C ALA A 196 -8.24 -2.79 -0.22
N THR A 197 -7.41 -3.03 0.78
CA THR A 197 -6.28 -3.98 0.70
C THR A 197 -6.33 -4.93 1.89
N TYR A 198 -6.24 -6.22 1.62
CA TYR A 198 -5.98 -7.25 2.62
C TYR A 198 -4.60 -7.82 2.39
N SER A 199 -3.84 -8.01 3.46
CA SER A 199 -2.54 -8.66 3.36
C SER A 199 -2.32 -9.69 4.45
N VAL A 200 -1.59 -10.75 4.08
CA VAL A 200 -1.09 -11.77 5.01
C VAL A 200 0.38 -12.02 4.69
N ALA A 201 1.25 -11.96 5.70
CA ALA A 201 2.68 -12.12 5.51
C ALA A 201 3.27 -13.13 6.52
N PRO A 202 3.35 -14.42 6.15
CA PRO A 202 4.11 -15.41 6.90
C PRO A 202 5.61 -15.16 6.74
N ARG A 203 6.33 -15.24 7.86
CA ARG A 203 7.78 -15.07 7.90
C ARG A 203 8.40 -16.11 8.83
N VAL A 204 9.61 -16.54 8.50
CA VAL A 204 10.48 -17.32 9.36
C VAL A 204 11.82 -16.60 9.49
N GLY A 205 12.39 -16.60 10.68
CA GLY A 205 13.59 -15.82 10.90
C GLY A 205 14.47 -16.34 12.02
N TYR A 206 15.56 -15.61 12.20
CA TYR A 206 16.62 -15.93 13.15
C TYR A 206 17.06 -14.68 13.91
N VAL A 207 17.33 -14.84 15.19
CA VAL A 207 17.80 -13.78 16.10
C VAL A 207 19.32 -13.76 16.13
N VAL A 208 19.90 -12.62 15.76
CA VAL A 208 21.35 -12.36 15.76
C VAL A 208 21.65 -11.16 16.64
N GLY A 209 22.08 -11.43 17.87
CA GLY A 209 22.29 -10.35 18.86
C GLY A 209 21.00 -9.56 19.14
N LEU A 210 21.02 -8.26 18.88
CA LEU A 210 19.87 -7.36 19.03
C LEU A 210 19.01 -7.29 17.76
N SER A 211 19.37 -8.02 16.73
CA SER A 211 18.70 -8.00 15.42
C SER A 211 17.94 -9.29 15.18
N GLN A 212 16.90 -9.18 14.37
CA GLN A 212 16.13 -10.26 13.80
C GLN A 212 16.24 -10.16 12.29
N VAL A 213 16.47 -11.26 11.61
CA VAL A 213 16.46 -11.35 10.16
C VAL A 213 15.45 -12.40 9.73
N TRP A 214 14.75 -12.18 8.62
CA TRP A 214 13.74 -13.12 8.16
C TRP A 214 13.67 -13.21 6.64
N LEU A 215 13.11 -14.32 6.22
CA LEU A 215 12.58 -14.53 4.88
C LEU A 215 11.10 -14.88 5.01
N GLY A 216 10.32 -14.54 4.00
CA GLY A 216 8.89 -14.82 4.02
C GLY A 216 8.22 -14.61 2.68
N GLY A 217 6.90 -14.64 2.75
CA GLY A 217 6.04 -14.24 1.66
C GLY A 217 5.06 -13.18 2.13
N ARG A 218 4.53 -12.42 1.21
CA ARG A 218 3.41 -11.50 1.48
C ARG A 218 2.36 -11.64 0.40
N TYR A 219 1.18 -12.01 0.81
CA TYR A 219 -0.02 -12.01 -0.01
C TYR A 219 -0.71 -10.67 0.06
N PHE A 220 -1.15 -10.18 -1.08
CA PHE A 220 -2.01 -9.00 -1.20
C PHE A 220 -3.26 -9.33 -2.00
N ASP A 221 -4.40 -8.89 -1.52
CA ASP A 221 -5.64 -8.77 -2.26
C ASP A 221 -6.04 -7.29 -2.20
N TYR A 222 -5.95 -6.62 -3.31
CA TYR A 222 -6.21 -5.20 -3.42
C TYR A 222 -7.26 -4.97 -4.51
N SER A 223 -8.22 -4.09 -4.24
CA SER A 223 -9.25 -3.68 -5.19
C SER A 223 -9.48 -2.16 -5.13
N THR A 224 -9.68 -1.55 -6.30
CA THR A 224 -10.01 -0.12 -6.43
C THR A 224 -10.85 0.12 -7.66
N GLN A 225 -11.60 1.23 -7.66
CA GLN A 225 -12.35 1.73 -8.80
C GLN A 225 -11.84 3.13 -9.13
N PHE A 226 -11.61 3.40 -10.40
CA PHE A 226 -11.33 4.73 -10.90
C PHE A 226 -12.40 5.17 -11.87
N VAL A 227 -12.93 6.39 -11.66
CA VAL A 227 -13.88 7.05 -12.54
C VAL A 227 -13.30 8.38 -12.95
N GLY A 228 -13.25 8.65 -14.24
CA GLY A 228 -12.64 9.87 -14.73
C GLY A 228 -13.13 10.33 -16.09
N THR A 229 -12.81 11.60 -16.38
CA THR A 229 -13.07 12.23 -17.67
C THR A 229 -11.86 13.06 -18.08
N ILE A 230 -11.25 12.74 -19.20
CA ILE A 230 -10.06 13.44 -19.70
C ILE A 230 -10.29 13.97 -21.11
N PRO A 231 -9.71 15.14 -21.47
CA PRO A 231 -9.72 15.62 -22.83
C PRO A 231 -8.76 14.80 -23.71
N ILE A 232 -9.21 14.40 -24.90
CA ILE A 232 -8.37 13.73 -25.87
C ILE A 232 -8.02 14.67 -27.04
N PRO A 233 -6.91 14.39 -27.79
CA PRO A 233 -6.44 15.27 -28.87
C PRO A 233 -7.45 15.55 -29.98
N THR A 234 -8.50 14.75 -30.12
CA THR A 234 -9.57 14.93 -31.06
C THR A 234 -10.57 16.04 -30.71
N GLY A 235 -10.40 16.69 -29.54
CA GLY A 235 -11.32 17.71 -29.01
C GLY A 235 -12.55 17.14 -28.31
N HIS A 236 -12.63 15.83 -28.13
CA HIS A 236 -13.67 15.13 -27.37
C HIS A 236 -13.22 14.86 -25.94
N GLN A 237 -14.17 14.49 -25.08
CA GLN A 237 -13.90 14.01 -23.73
C GLN A 237 -13.95 12.48 -23.73
N PHE A 238 -12.91 11.86 -23.16
CA PHE A 238 -12.86 10.43 -22.90
C PHE A 238 -13.26 10.19 -21.46
N THR A 239 -14.33 9.45 -21.25
CA THR A 239 -14.81 9.04 -19.91
C THR A 239 -14.47 7.58 -19.68
N PHE A 240 -14.11 7.25 -18.45
CA PHE A 240 -13.84 5.87 -18.05
C PHE A 240 -14.33 5.60 -16.63
N ASP A 241 -14.79 4.37 -16.42
CA ASP A 241 -15.11 3.77 -15.12
C ASP A 241 -14.48 2.38 -15.13
N VAL A 242 -13.46 2.17 -14.33
CA VAL A 242 -12.65 0.96 -14.33
C VAL A 242 -12.53 0.38 -12.93
N ASN A 243 -12.77 -0.91 -12.83
CA ASN A 243 -12.49 -1.68 -11.63
C ASN A 243 -11.19 -2.46 -11.84
N LEU A 244 -10.26 -2.25 -10.93
CA LEU A 244 -8.96 -2.89 -10.92
C LEU A 244 -8.84 -3.81 -9.72
N LYS A 245 -8.24 -4.96 -9.95
CA LYS A 245 -7.90 -5.91 -8.89
C LYS A 245 -6.51 -6.45 -9.12
N THR A 246 -5.77 -6.64 -8.03
CA THR A 246 -4.58 -7.47 -8.06
C THR A 246 -4.58 -8.41 -6.86
N VAL A 247 -4.26 -9.67 -7.14
CA VAL A 247 -4.11 -10.72 -6.12
C VAL A 247 -2.76 -11.35 -6.37
N THR A 248 -1.83 -11.16 -5.44
CA THR A 248 -0.46 -11.53 -5.71
C THR A 248 0.32 -11.96 -4.47
N TRP A 249 1.36 -12.78 -4.71
CA TRP A 249 2.36 -13.16 -3.74
C TRP A 249 3.71 -12.54 -4.06
N ASN A 250 4.36 -12.02 -3.04
CA ASN A 250 5.74 -11.57 -3.09
C ASN A 250 6.62 -12.41 -2.17
N PHE A 251 7.86 -12.62 -2.55
CA PHE A 251 8.90 -13.01 -1.61
C PHE A 251 9.38 -11.77 -0.87
N THR A 252 9.60 -11.91 0.44
CA THR A 252 10.08 -10.82 1.29
C THR A 252 11.32 -11.26 2.06
N ALA A 253 12.24 -10.31 2.25
CA ALA A 253 13.35 -10.43 3.16
C ALA A 253 13.46 -9.17 3.99
N GLY A 254 13.78 -9.29 5.26
CA GLY A 254 13.85 -8.12 6.10
C GLY A 254 14.70 -8.31 7.34
N MET A 255 14.90 -7.19 8.02
CA MET A 255 15.59 -7.11 9.29
C MET A 255 14.91 -6.11 10.23
N ARG A 256 15.01 -6.38 11.51
CA ARG A 256 14.62 -5.48 12.59
C ARG A 256 15.72 -5.48 13.63
N THR A 257 16.06 -4.30 14.15
CA THR A 257 17.07 -4.12 15.19
C THR A 257 16.48 -3.29 16.31
N VAL A 258 16.74 -3.71 17.54
CA VAL A 258 16.40 -2.95 18.74
C VAL A 258 17.65 -2.19 19.21
N LEU A 259 17.55 -0.87 19.29
CA LEU A 259 18.62 0.02 19.73
C LEU A 259 18.25 0.59 21.11
N LYS A 260 19.21 0.59 22.04
CA LYS A 260 19.03 1.17 23.39
C LYS A 260 17.75 0.70 24.09
N GLU A 261 17.40 -0.61 23.92
CA GLU A 261 16.26 -1.29 24.56
C GLU A 261 14.86 -0.83 24.13
N HIS A 262 14.71 0.38 23.62
CA HIS A 262 13.43 1.00 23.32
C HIS A 262 13.23 1.36 21.85
N TRP A 263 14.30 1.71 21.14
CA TRP A 263 14.20 2.11 19.73
C TRP A 263 14.24 0.90 18.82
N GLU A 264 13.34 0.87 17.87
CA GLU A 264 13.26 -0.16 16.84
C GLU A 264 13.44 0.44 15.46
N VAL A 265 14.25 -0.22 14.65
CA VAL A 265 14.39 0.08 13.23
C VAL A 265 14.09 -1.18 12.46
N MET A 266 13.26 -1.11 11.45
CA MET A 266 12.89 -2.23 10.58
C MET A 266 13.02 -1.82 9.12
N LEU A 267 13.51 -2.76 8.32
CA LEU A 267 13.54 -2.68 6.86
C LEU A 267 13.10 -4.03 6.28
N GLU A 268 12.21 -4.01 5.32
CA GLU A 268 11.77 -5.18 4.56
C GLU A 268 11.72 -4.82 3.07
N ALA A 269 12.26 -5.67 2.23
CA ALA A 269 12.14 -5.59 0.78
C ALA A 269 11.37 -6.81 0.26
N GLY A 270 10.61 -6.61 -0.79
CA GLY A 270 9.83 -7.67 -1.45
C GLY A 270 10.00 -7.62 -2.96
N VAL A 271 10.04 -8.82 -3.55
CA VAL A 271 10.15 -9.02 -5.00
C VAL A 271 9.16 -10.10 -5.45
N GLY A 272 8.73 -10.01 -6.69
CA GLY A 272 7.75 -10.93 -7.29
C GLY A 272 6.85 -10.16 -8.24
N ALA A 273 5.56 -10.36 -8.14
CA ALA A 273 4.59 -9.60 -8.94
C ALA A 273 4.51 -8.11 -8.52
N ARG A 274 5.06 -7.77 -7.36
CA ARG A 274 5.20 -6.40 -6.88
C ARG A 274 6.61 -6.18 -6.34
N HIS A 275 7.26 -5.08 -6.71
CA HIS A 275 8.44 -4.62 -6.02
C HIS A 275 8.02 -3.74 -4.85
N MET A 276 8.57 -3.96 -3.66
CA MET A 276 8.22 -3.18 -2.49
C MET A 276 9.38 -2.98 -1.53
N ILE A 277 9.38 -1.84 -0.86
CA ILE A 277 10.27 -1.54 0.26
C ILE A 277 9.42 -0.98 1.39
N THR A 278 9.59 -1.52 2.58
CA THR A 278 8.91 -1.04 3.80
C THR A 278 9.98 -0.74 4.85
N GLY A 279 9.90 0.43 5.45
CA GLY A 279 10.78 0.83 6.54
C GLY A 279 9.99 1.35 7.73
N SER A 280 10.52 1.17 8.93
CA SER A 280 9.94 1.82 10.12
C SER A 280 11.00 2.17 11.15
N VAL A 281 10.71 3.23 11.91
CA VAL A 281 11.45 3.63 13.12
C VAL A 281 10.45 3.85 14.22
N GLY A 282 10.67 3.26 15.36
CA GLY A 282 9.72 3.30 16.48
C GLY A 282 10.37 3.32 17.84
N TYR A 283 9.53 3.58 18.84
CA TYR A 283 9.87 3.57 20.25
C TYR A 283 8.88 2.71 21.03
N ARG A 284 9.39 1.92 21.97
CA ARG A 284 8.59 1.03 22.83
C ARG A 284 8.84 1.29 24.31
N TRP A 285 7.78 1.17 25.13
CA TRP A 285 7.84 1.34 26.59
C TRP A 285 6.95 0.37 27.35
#